data_044a6adc4f1893ee6b10f5c80b5d8b87
#
_entry.id   044a6adc4f1893ee6b10f5c80b5d8b87
#
_cell.length_a   1.000
_cell.length_b   1.000
_cell.length_c   1.000
_cell.angle_alpha   90.00
_cell.angle_beta   90.00
_cell.angle_gamma   90.00
#
_symmetry.space_group_name_H-M   'P 1'
#
loop_
_entity.id
_entity.type
_entity.pdbx_description
1 polymer ?
#
loop_
_entity_poly.entity_id
_entity_poly.type
_entity_poly.pdbx_seq_one_letter_code
_entity_poly.pdbx_strand_id
1 'polypeptide(L)'
;MIAASGAGKTAFFLYPNLEYACASGMSFLALDTKGDLARNYGSIAKKYYGYKHISVIDLRNPTRSDGNNLLTLINRYMDIARKQPDNLAARAKAEKYAKILAKSIVSPEGNSDHGQNAFFYDAAEGLLSSTILLLAEFLPPDEEHPEERRHIVS
;
A
#
# COMPACT_ATOMS: atom_id res chain seq x y z
N MET A 1 -9.35 17.43 -14.43
CA MET A 1 -9.93 17.40 -15.78
C MET A 1 -11.37 16.87 -15.70
N ILE A 2 -12.34 17.61 -16.18
CA ILE A 2 -13.76 17.21 -16.21
C ILE A 2 -14.16 17.13 -17.67
N ALA A 3 -14.75 16.02 -18.11
CA ALA A 3 -15.25 15.84 -19.47
C ALA A 3 -16.35 14.78 -19.49
N ALA A 4 -17.28 14.89 -20.45
CA ALA A 4 -18.39 13.97 -20.65
C ALA A 4 -17.91 12.53 -20.91
N SER A 5 -18.79 11.56 -20.72
CA SER A 5 -18.53 10.18 -21.13
C SER A 5 -18.34 10.12 -22.64
N GLY A 6 -17.38 9.34 -23.11
CA GLY A 6 -17.08 9.26 -24.57
C GLY A 6 -16.18 10.37 -25.12
N ALA A 7 -15.85 11.42 -24.37
CA ALA A 7 -15.01 12.54 -24.84
C ALA A 7 -13.51 12.20 -25.02
N GLY A 8 -13.14 10.93 -25.03
CA GLY A 8 -11.77 10.49 -25.28
C GLY A 8 -10.77 10.75 -24.16
N LYS A 9 -11.24 10.94 -22.89
CA LYS A 9 -10.36 11.19 -21.72
C LYS A 9 -9.23 10.18 -21.61
N THR A 10 -9.52 8.92 -21.80
CA THR A 10 -8.53 7.84 -21.72
C THR A 10 -7.50 7.95 -22.82
N ALA A 11 -7.94 8.14 -24.07
CA ALA A 11 -7.05 8.17 -25.23
C ALA A 11 -6.19 9.43 -25.29
N PHE A 12 -6.78 10.61 -25.00
CA PHE A 12 -6.10 11.89 -25.21
C PHE A 12 -5.41 12.43 -23.96
N PHE A 13 -5.73 11.90 -22.78
CA PHE A 13 -5.11 12.37 -21.54
C PHE A 13 -4.40 11.24 -20.78
N LEU A 14 -5.10 10.15 -20.48
CA LEU A 14 -4.55 9.12 -19.61
C LEU A 14 -3.38 8.37 -20.27
N TYR A 15 -3.57 7.91 -21.52
CA TYR A 15 -2.52 7.17 -22.22
C TYR A 15 -1.26 7.99 -22.46
N PRO A 16 -1.30 9.23 -22.95
CA PRO A 16 -0.10 10.06 -23.10
C PRO A 16 0.63 10.33 -21.78
N ASN A 17 -0.11 10.50 -20.67
CA ASN A 17 0.50 10.67 -19.36
C ASN A 17 1.16 9.39 -18.82
N LEU A 18 0.56 8.23 -19.07
CA LEU A 18 1.18 6.95 -18.76
C LEU A 18 2.44 6.71 -19.58
N GLU A 19 2.39 7.01 -20.87
CA GLU A 19 3.56 6.95 -21.76
C GLU A 19 4.68 7.84 -21.26
N TYR A 20 4.37 9.08 -20.92
CA TYR A 20 5.34 10.03 -20.36
C TYR A 20 5.92 9.54 -19.04
N ALA A 21 5.10 9.04 -18.13
CA ALA A 21 5.54 8.47 -16.86
C ALA A 21 6.48 7.27 -17.08
N CYS A 22 6.13 6.38 -18.01
CA CYS A 22 6.96 5.24 -18.38
C CYS A 22 8.31 5.69 -18.99
N ALA A 23 8.27 6.61 -19.95
CA ALA A 23 9.47 7.12 -20.60
C ALA A 23 10.41 7.87 -19.64
N SER A 24 9.84 8.54 -18.63
CA SER A 24 10.60 9.24 -17.60
C SER A 24 11.10 8.34 -16.46
N GLY A 25 10.78 7.05 -16.47
CA GLY A 25 11.15 6.12 -15.39
C GLY A 25 10.47 6.41 -14.05
N MET A 26 9.33 7.08 -14.05
CA MET A 26 8.60 7.48 -12.84
C MET A 26 7.85 6.29 -12.24
N SER A 27 7.88 6.17 -10.91
CA SER A 27 6.93 5.30 -10.21
C SER A 27 5.55 5.95 -10.19
N PHE A 28 4.51 5.21 -10.53
CA PHE A 28 3.13 5.73 -10.55
C PHE A 28 2.12 4.70 -10.09
N LEU A 29 0.97 5.19 -9.64
CA LEU A 29 -0.22 4.41 -9.34
C LEU A 29 -1.33 4.82 -10.31
N ALA A 30 -1.93 3.85 -10.98
CA ALA A 30 -3.03 4.09 -11.90
C ALA A 30 -4.29 3.35 -11.45
N LEU A 31 -5.41 4.07 -11.38
CA LEU A 31 -6.72 3.47 -11.11
C LEU A 31 -7.37 3.05 -12.43
N ASP A 32 -7.67 1.77 -12.54
CA ASP A 32 -8.23 1.17 -13.74
C ASP A 32 -9.59 0.52 -13.46
N THR A 33 -10.65 1.21 -13.81
CA THR A 33 -12.02 0.72 -13.60
C THR A 33 -12.46 -0.35 -14.62
N LYS A 34 -11.74 -0.47 -15.75
CA LYS A 34 -12.10 -1.37 -16.86
C LYS A 34 -11.12 -2.53 -17.03
N GLY A 35 -9.93 -2.47 -16.44
CA GLY A 35 -8.87 -3.44 -16.62
C GLY A 35 -8.07 -3.27 -17.93
N ASP A 36 -8.28 -2.17 -18.63
CA ASP A 36 -7.63 -1.93 -19.94
C ASP A 36 -6.19 -1.42 -19.76
N LEU A 37 -5.90 -0.65 -18.70
CA LEU A 37 -4.58 -0.06 -18.47
C LEU A 37 -3.54 -1.13 -18.18
N ALA A 38 -3.82 -2.04 -17.24
CA ALA A 38 -2.91 -3.13 -16.91
C ALA A 38 -2.64 -4.02 -18.13
N ARG A 39 -3.69 -4.33 -18.90
CA ARG A 39 -3.59 -5.17 -20.10
C ARG A 39 -2.78 -4.50 -21.20
N ASN A 40 -3.05 -3.23 -21.50
CA ASN A 40 -2.43 -2.53 -22.62
C ASN A 40 -1.03 -2.01 -22.27
N TYR A 41 -0.85 -1.43 -21.09
CA TYR A 41 0.39 -0.77 -20.70
C TYR A 41 1.33 -1.61 -19.84
N GLY A 42 0.85 -2.60 -19.11
CA GLY A 42 1.69 -3.44 -18.28
C GLY A 42 2.82 -4.13 -19.08
N SER A 43 2.45 -4.73 -20.22
CA SER A 43 3.43 -5.37 -21.11
C SER A 43 4.37 -4.36 -21.77
N ILE A 44 3.85 -3.19 -22.16
CA ILE A 44 4.64 -2.09 -22.76
C ILE A 44 5.65 -1.56 -21.75
N ALA A 45 5.22 -1.24 -20.53
CA ALA A 45 6.08 -0.73 -19.48
C ALA A 45 7.21 -1.71 -19.16
N LYS A 46 6.91 -3.00 -19.07
CA LYS A 46 7.91 -4.04 -18.81
C LYS A 46 8.89 -4.23 -19.97
N LYS A 47 8.37 -4.33 -21.21
CA LYS A 47 9.16 -4.71 -22.38
C LYS A 47 9.99 -3.55 -22.94
N TYR A 48 9.42 -2.34 -23.01
CA TYR A 48 10.05 -1.20 -23.67
C TYR A 48 10.67 -0.19 -22.72
N TYR A 49 10.14 -0.08 -21.50
CA TYR A 49 10.62 0.91 -20.51
C TYR A 49 11.35 0.28 -19.32
N GLY A 50 11.50 -1.06 -19.30
CA GLY A 50 12.35 -1.76 -18.34
C GLY A 50 11.81 -1.77 -16.91
N TYR A 51 10.51 -1.61 -16.71
CA TYR A 51 9.90 -1.73 -15.38
C TYR A 51 10.05 -3.16 -14.86
N LYS A 52 10.74 -3.32 -13.75
CA LYS A 52 10.99 -4.63 -13.12
C LYS A 52 9.80 -5.11 -12.31
N HIS A 53 9.09 -4.19 -11.68
CA HIS A 53 7.98 -4.47 -10.78
C HIS A 53 6.72 -3.74 -11.26
N ILE A 54 5.74 -4.53 -11.69
CA ILE A 54 4.40 -4.06 -12.02
C ILE A 54 3.48 -4.92 -11.18
N SER A 55 2.70 -4.26 -10.30
CA SER A 55 1.73 -4.94 -9.43
C SER A 55 0.32 -4.51 -9.85
N VAL A 56 -0.56 -5.49 -9.97
CA VAL A 56 -1.97 -5.29 -10.33
C VAL A 56 -2.84 -5.79 -9.19
N ILE A 57 -3.49 -4.86 -8.48
CA ILE A 57 -4.46 -5.19 -7.42
C ILE A 57 -5.84 -5.24 -8.05
N ASP A 58 -6.39 -6.43 -8.22
CA ASP A 58 -7.71 -6.65 -8.82
C ASP A 58 -8.73 -6.98 -7.73
N LEU A 59 -9.52 -5.98 -7.33
CA LEU A 59 -10.56 -6.15 -6.31
C LEU A 59 -11.79 -6.92 -6.80
N ARG A 60 -11.95 -7.11 -8.13
CA ARG A 60 -13.04 -7.91 -8.71
C ARG A 60 -12.71 -9.39 -8.76
N ASN A 61 -11.43 -9.70 -8.93
CA ASN A 61 -10.97 -11.07 -9.01
C ASN A 61 -9.74 -11.28 -8.11
N PRO A 62 -9.94 -11.43 -6.80
CA PRO A 62 -8.86 -11.54 -5.83
C PRO A 62 -7.88 -12.70 -6.10
N THR A 63 -8.37 -13.77 -6.74
CA THR A 63 -7.53 -14.93 -7.08
C THR A 63 -6.50 -14.67 -8.19
N ARG A 64 -6.66 -13.57 -8.93
CA ARG A 64 -5.76 -13.13 -10.00
C ARG A 64 -5.04 -11.83 -9.64
N SER A 65 -5.29 -11.32 -8.44
CA SER A 65 -4.67 -10.10 -7.92
C SER A 65 -3.30 -10.39 -7.35
N ASP A 66 -2.39 -9.46 -7.54
CA ASP A 66 -1.14 -9.47 -6.76
C ASP A 66 -1.45 -9.18 -5.28
N GLY A 67 -0.75 -9.87 -4.39
CA GLY A 67 -0.84 -9.63 -2.96
C GLY A 67 -0.17 -8.31 -2.56
N ASN A 68 -0.81 -7.58 -1.65
CA ASN A 68 -0.23 -6.39 -1.05
C ASN A 68 -0.23 -6.51 0.47
N ASN A 69 0.95 -6.73 1.05
CA ASN A 69 1.12 -6.79 2.49
C ASN A 69 1.25 -5.37 3.07
N LEU A 70 0.20 -4.89 3.71
CA LEU A 70 0.14 -3.57 4.34
C LEU A 70 1.13 -3.40 5.50
N LEU A 71 1.61 -4.51 6.09
CA LEU A 71 2.60 -4.49 7.18
C LEU A 71 4.04 -4.34 6.69
N THR A 72 4.31 -4.39 5.40
CA THR A 72 5.68 -4.41 4.85
C THR A 72 6.59 -3.31 5.40
N LEU A 73 6.10 -2.08 5.47
CA LEU A 73 6.89 -0.96 6.00
C LEU A 73 7.08 -1.05 7.51
N ILE A 74 6.06 -1.45 8.24
CA ILE A 74 6.10 -1.60 9.69
C ILE A 74 7.12 -2.68 10.05
N ASN A 75 7.02 -3.86 9.43
CA ASN A 75 7.93 -4.97 9.62
C ASN A 75 9.38 -4.59 9.28
N ARG A 76 9.60 -3.91 8.15
CA ARG A 76 10.93 -3.45 7.75
C ARG A 76 11.58 -2.54 8.79
N TYR A 77 10.85 -1.55 9.30
CA TYR A 77 11.38 -0.64 10.30
C TYR A 77 11.55 -1.31 11.67
N MET A 78 10.68 -2.24 12.02
CA MET A 78 10.84 -3.02 13.25
C MET A 78 12.06 -3.94 13.18
N ASP A 79 12.34 -4.55 12.02
CA ASP A 79 13.53 -5.38 11.83
C ASP A 79 14.84 -4.56 11.91
N ILE A 80 14.80 -3.31 11.39
CA ILE A 80 15.93 -2.38 11.57
C ILE A 80 16.12 -2.04 13.05
N ALA A 81 15.03 -1.72 13.76
CA ALA A 81 15.09 -1.40 15.18
C ALA A 81 15.59 -2.59 16.03
N ARG A 82 15.22 -3.82 15.65
CA ARG A 82 15.70 -5.05 16.30
C ARG A 82 17.19 -5.28 16.11
N LYS A 83 17.69 -5.03 14.88
CA LYS A 83 19.12 -5.15 14.57
C LYS A 83 19.97 -4.02 15.16
N GLN A 84 19.37 -2.87 15.39
CA GLN A 84 19.99 -1.66 15.91
C GLN A 84 19.13 -1.08 17.04
N PRO A 85 19.24 -1.61 18.28
CA PRO A 85 18.38 -1.19 19.41
C PRO A 85 18.44 0.30 19.72
N ASP A 86 19.58 0.94 19.47
CA ASP A 86 19.78 2.37 19.69
C ASP A 86 19.14 3.25 18.60
N ASN A 87 18.63 2.64 17.52
CA ASN A 87 18.01 3.35 16.42
C ASN A 87 16.52 3.68 16.71
N LEU A 88 16.32 4.63 17.63
CA LEU A 88 14.99 5.11 18.01
C LEU A 88 14.19 5.65 16.81
N ALA A 89 14.87 6.17 15.79
CA ALA A 89 14.21 6.68 14.59
C ALA A 89 13.52 5.56 13.79
N ALA A 90 14.09 4.37 13.74
CA ALA A 90 13.45 3.22 13.10
C ALA A 90 12.18 2.80 13.86
N ARG A 91 12.25 2.72 15.18
CA ARG A 91 11.10 2.39 16.03
C ARG A 91 9.96 3.42 15.87
N ALA A 92 10.29 4.70 15.92
CA ALA A 92 9.32 5.78 15.70
C ALA A 92 8.66 5.72 14.32
N LYS A 93 9.40 5.31 13.27
CA LYS A 93 8.82 5.10 11.94
C LYS A 93 7.86 3.91 11.90
N ALA A 94 8.20 2.79 12.55
CA ALA A 94 7.29 1.64 12.65
C ALA A 94 5.98 2.04 13.34
N GLU A 95 6.06 2.75 14.47
CA GLU A 95 4.89 3.28 15.18
C GLU A 95 4.05 4.23 14.31
N LYS A 96 4.71 5.13 13.59
CA LYS A 96 4.02 6.06 12.67
C LYS A 96 3.23 5.31 11.61
N TYR A 97 3.83 4.30 10.97
CA TYR A 97 3.14 3.54 9.91
C TYR A 97 2.03 2.64 10.49
N ALA A 98 2.21 2.09 11.69
CA ALA A 98 1.16 1.35 12.38
C ALA A 98 -0.05 2.24 12.69
N LYS A 99 0.16 3.46 13.18
CA LYS A 99 -0.91 4.43 13.43
C LYS A 99 -1.61 4.86 12.13
N ILE A 100 -0.86 5.11 11.06
CA ILE A 100 -1.45 5.46 9.76
C ILE A 100 -2.35 4.33 9.26
N LEU A 101 -1.89 3.09 9.35
CA LEU A 101 -2.65 1.91 8.93
C LEU A 101 -3.90 1.73 9.81
N ALA A 102 -3.75 1.77 11.13
CA ALA A 102 -4.86 1.64 12.06
C ALA A 102 -5.93 2.71 11.80
N LYS A 103 -5.52 3.97 11.63
CA LYS A 103 -6.43 5.08 11.32
C LYS A 103 -7.15 4.88 9.99
N SER A 104 -6.46 4.43 8.95
CA SER A 104 -7.09 4.21 7.64
C SER A 104 -8.11 3.07 7.63
N ILE A 105 -7.99 2.12 8.57
CA ILE A 105 -8.96 1.03 8.74
C ILE A 105 -10.15 1.47 9.60
N VAL A 106 -9.88 2.14 10.72
CA VAL A 106 -10.91 2.53 11.71
C VAL A 106 -11.71 3.73 11.21
N SER A 107 -11.06 4.69 10.54
CA SER A 107 -11.66 5.95 10.08
C SER A 107 -11.33 6.23 8.61
N PRO A 108 -11.82 5.43 7.65
CA PRO A 108 -11.41 5.50 6.23
C PRO A 108 -11.80 6.82 5.55
N GLU A 109 -12.84 7.51 6.01
CA GLU A 109 -13.32 8.75 5.39
C GLU A 109 -12.55 10.00 5.83
N GLY A 110 -11.56 9.85 6.70
CA GLY A 110 -10.77 10.99 7.20
C GLY A 110 -11.58 11.97 8.08
N ASN A 111 -12.82 11.64 8.37
CA ASN A 111 -13.69 12.46 9.20
C ASN A 111 -13.38 12.12 10.65
N SER A 112 -12.58 12.96 11.30
CA SER A 112 -12.22 12.81 12.72
C SER A 112 -13.33 13.27 13.68
N ASP A 113 -14.44 13.80 13.15
CA ASP A 113 -15.57 14.22 13.97
C ASP A 113 -16.56 13.07 14.16
N HIS A 114 -16.21 12.16 15.06
CA HIS A 114 -17.06 11.02 15.44
C HIS A 114 -18.07 11.41 16.53
N GLY A 115 -18.20 12.71 16.88
CA GLY A 115 -19.13 13.20 17.87
C GLY A 115 -18.98 12.48 19.22
N GLN A 116 -20.09 12.00 19.76
CA GLN A 116 -20.11 11.28 21.05
C GLN A 116 -19.38 9.91 21.01
N ASN A 117 -19.13 9.37 19.84
CA ASN A 117 -18.47 8.07 19.67
C ASN A 117 -16.94 8.19 19.50
N ALA A 118 -16.37 9.38 19.51
CA ALA A 118 -14.93 9.61 19.29
C ALA A 118 -14.05 8.73 20.18
N PHE A 119 -14.40 8.56 21.45
CA PHE A 119 -13.67 7.71 22.39
C PHE A 119 -13.54 6.25 21.91
N PHE A 120 -14.60 5.68 21.34
CA PHE A 120 -14.56 4.29 20.87
C PHE A 120 -13.68 4.12 19.64
N TYR A 121 -13.69 5.10 18.74
CA TYR A 121 -12.82 5.10 17.56
C TYR A 121 -11.34 5.27 17.95
N ASP A 122 -11.03 6.18 18.87
CA ASP A 122 -9.68 6.38 19.38
C ASP A 122 -9.15 5.13 20.10
N ALA A 123 -9.99 4.48 20.90
CA ALA A 123 -9.67 3.24 21.59
C ALA A 123 -9.40 2.10 20.60
N ALA A 124 -10.24 1.99 19.56
CA ALA A 124 -10.07 0.98 18.50
C ALA A 124 -8.80 1.21 17.69
N GLU A 125 -8.49 2.47 17.33
CA GLU A 125 -7.23 2.85 16.66
C GLU A 125 -6.01 2.50 17.53
N GLY A 126 -6.07 2.86 18.81
CA GLY A 126 -5.02 2.55 19.78
C GLY A 126 -4.80 1.04 19.93
N LEU A 127 -5.86 0.26 20.08
CA LEU A 127 -5.79 -1.20 20.19
C LEU A 127 -5.21 -1.82 18.93
N LEU A 128 -5.72 -1.43 17.75
CA LEU A 128 -5.25 -1.98 16.48
C LEU A 128 -3.78 -1.66 16.23
N SER A 129 -3.36 -0.40 16.44
CA SER A 129 -1.96 0.01 16.25
C SER A 129 -1.03 -0.72 17.21
N SER A 130 -1.42 -0.91 18.47
CA SER A 130 -0.64 -1.64 19.47
C SER A 130 -0.51 -3.12 19.12
N THR A 131 -1.59 -3.73 18.67
CA THR A 131 -1.59 -5.14 18.24
C THR A 131 -0.68 -5.35 17.02
N ILE A 132 -0.74 -4.45 16.03
CA ILE A 132 0.15 -4.49 14.86
C ILE A 132 1.62 -4.40 15.27
N LEU A 133 1.96 -3.49 16.19
CA LEU A 133 3.34 -3.34 16.68
C LEU A 133 3.78 -4.56 17.48
N LEU A 134 2.92 -5.12 18.33
CA LEU A 134 3.18 -6.33 19.08
C LEU A 134 3.50 -7.50 18.15
N LEU A 135 2.69 -7.72 17.12
CA LEU A 135 2.93 -8.76 16.11
C LEU A 135 4.25 -8.53 15.37
N ALA A 136 4.53 -7.29 14.97
CA ALA A 136 5.76 -6.96 14.28
C ALA A 136 7.02 -7.15 15.17
N GLU A 137 6.90 -6.96 16.47
CA GLU A 137 8.00 -7.13 17.43
C GLU A 137 8.26 -8.61 17.77
N PHE A 138 7.22 -9.39 18.01
CA PHE A 138 7.31 -10.77 18.50
C PHE A 138 7.30 -11.85 17.41
N LEU A 139 6.93 -11.49 16.16
CA LEU A 139 7.03 -12.38 15.02
C LEU A 139 8.20 -11.94 14.12
N PRO A 140 9.44 -12.34 14.41
CA PRO A 140 10.58 -12.05 13.56
C PRO A 140 10.41 -12.75 12.19
N PRO A 141 11.13 -12.30 11.15
CA PRO A 141 11.18 -13.04 9.90
C PRO A 141 11.71 -14.44 10.16
N ASP A 142 11.17 -15.41 9.46
CA ASP A 142 11.68 -16.76 9.48
C ASP A 142 13.09 -16.76 8.84
N GLU A 143 14.07 -17.30 9.55
CA GLU A 143 15.46 -17.38 9.06
C GLU A 143 15.59 -18.41 7.93
N GLU A 144 14.76 -19.45 7.93
CA GLU A 144 14.74 -20.49 6.89
C GLU A 144 13.99 -20.05 5.62
N HIS A 145 12.97 -19.19 5.80
CA HIS A 145 12.10 -18.69 4.72
C HIS A 145 12.00 -17.16 4.76
N PRO A 146 13.09 -16.42 4.48
CA PRO A 146 13.11 -14.95 4.59
C PRO A 146 12.18 -14.25 3.59
N GLU A 147 11.74 -14.95 2.54
CA GLU A 147 10.73 -14.50 1.58
C GLU A 147 9.30 -14.59 2.10
N GLU A 148 9.04 -15.39 3.14
CA GLU A 148 7.73 -15.46 3.75
C GLU A 148 7.41 -14.17 4.50
N ARG A 149 6.40 -13.48 3.97
CA ARG A 149 5.99 -12.19 4.51
C ARG A 149 5.04 -12.39 5.67
N ARG A 150 5.33 -11.73 6.78
CA ARG A 150 4.40 -11.66 7.92
C ARG A 150 3.11 -10.94 7.51
N HIS A 151 1.97 -11.56 7.76
CA HIS A 151 0.65 -11.03 7.49
C HIS A 151 -0.11 -10.72 8.79
N ILE A 152 -1.12 -9.85 8.72
CA ILE A 152 -2.00 -9.56 9.87
C ILE A 152 -2.84 -10.79 10.22
N VAL A 153 -3.17 -11.57 9.19
CA VAL A 153 -3.98 -12.79 9.31
C VAL A 153 -3.21 -13.90 8.62
N SER A 154 -2.77 -14.83 9.38
CA SER A 154 -2.23 -16.12 8.95
C SER A 154 -3.13 -17.23 9.46
#